data_b18a717c64fbb6ea20c3d9fb9a57d4cf
#
_entry.id   b18a717c64fbb6ea20c3d9fb9a57d4cf
#
_cell.length_a   1.000
_cell.length_b   1.000
_cell.length_c   1.000
_cell.angle_alpha   90.00
_cell.angle_beta   90.00
_cell.angle_gamma   90.00
#
_symmetry.space_group_name_H-M   'P 1'
#
loop_
_entity.id
_entity.type
_entity.pdbx_description
1 polymer ?
#
loop_
_entity_poly.entity_id
_entity_poly.type
_entity_poly.pdbx_seq_one_letter_code
_entity_poly.pdbx_strand_id
1 'polypeptide(L)'
;MSGLQRLTAPLLRRMRLIAGRCMLDAVNDSLQKQNVQVRLLSGESASEVENFQQAGFTSVPLPGAVGLYLATGGKRTSLASFLLENKGRRKRGLKPGETCIYHIGEDDHYFILESGGVARLVCKRFVVEAEQECNFNSPKVTFAKDVTIGGNAAITGTSAAADHMSGGISGKGHTHIDGDGEVTSSPQGAIRWMQPL
;
A
#
# COMPACT_ATOMS: atom_id res chain seq x y z
N MET A 1 58.12 6.08 6.71
CA MET A 1 56.94 5.68 7.51
C MET A 1 57.44 5.24 8.87
N SER A 2 56.91 5.88 9.94
CA SER A 2 57.29 5.55 11.32
C SER A 2 56.83 4.12 11.69
N GLY A 3 57.54 3.47 12.61
CA GLY A 3 57.17 2.13 13.06
C GLY A 3 55.75 2.03 13.58
N LEU A 4 55.23 3.10 14.20
CA LEU A 4 53.87 3.21 14.65
C LEU A 4 52.83 3.18 13.50
N GLN A 5 53.12 3.81 12.36
CA GLN A 5 52.27 3.76 11.17
C GLN A 5 52.18 2.35 10.58
N ARG A 6 53.24 1.57 10.65
CA ARG A 6 53.24 0.17 10.19
C ARG A 6 52.36 -0.72 11.08
N LEU A 7 52.34 -0.52 12.38
CA LEU A 7 51.54 -1.25 13.33
C LEU A 7 50.03 -0.88 13.28
N THR A 8 49.74 0.40 13.06
CA THR A 8 48.35 0.91 13.05
C THR A 8 47.66 0.81 11.68
N ALA A 9 48.41 0.76 10.57
CA ALA A 9 47.84 0.71 9.22
C ALA A 9 46.87 -0.47 8.99
N PRO A 10 47.12 -1.70 9.42
CA PRO A 10 46.19 -2.81 9.29
C PRO A 10 44.89 -2.59 10.08
N LEU A 11 44.98 -2.03 11.27
CA LEU A 11 43.83 -1.70 12.13
C LEU A 11 42.97 -0.62 11.49
N LEU A 12 43.56 0.47 11.03
CA LEU A 12 42.87 1.55 10.35
C LEU A 12 42.19 1.07 9.05
N ARG A 13 42.85 0.16 8.31
CA ARG A 13 42.26 -0.47 7.12
C ARG A 13 41.04 -1.29 7.46
N ARG A 14 41.09 -2.12 8.51
CA ARG A 14 39.94 -2.89 9.00
C ARG A 14 38.80 -1.99 9.43
N MET A 15 39.08 -0.92 10.18
CA MET A 15 38.08 0.06 10.62
C MET A 15 37.37 0.74 9.43
N ARG A 16 38.09 1.12 8.38
CA ARG A 16 37.52 1.72 7.16
C ARG A 16 36.63 0.77 6.37
N LEU A 17 36.79 -0.53 6.54
CA LEU A 17 36.06 -1.57 5.82
C LEU A 17 34.93 -2.20 6.64
N ILE A 18 34.69 -1.73 7.89
CA ILE A 18 33.61 -2.24 8.74
C ILE A 18 32.24 -1.89 8.14
N ALA A 19 32.09 -0.68 7.61
CA ALA A 19 30.85 -0.23 7.02
C ALA A 19 31.11 0.53 5.72
N GLY A 20 30.18 0.45 4.78
CA GLY A 20 30.27 1.14 3.52
C GLY A 20 28.98 1.09 2.73
N ARG A 21 29.01 1.71 1.56
CA ARG A 21 27.90 1.60 0.61
C ARG A 21 28.02 0.35 -0.23
N CYS A 22 26.86 -0.21 -0.59
CA CYS A 22 26.76 -1.30 -1.54
C CYS A 22 25.69 -1.00 -2.60
N MET A 23 25.80 -1.69 -3.72
CA MET A 23 24.79 -1.71 -4.77
C MET A 23 24.27 -3.12 -4.92
N LEU A 24 22.97 -3.27 -4.98
CA LEU A 24 22.28 -4.54 -5.14
C LEU A 24 22.40 -5.05 -6.58
N ASP A 25 22.80 -6.28 -6.76
CA ASP A 25 22.80 -6.97 -8.05
C ASP A 25 21.66 -7.99 -8.16
N ALA A 26 21.39 -8.77 -7.09
CA ALA A 26 20.32 -9.76 -7.07
C ALA A 26 19.77 -9.96 -5.66
N VAL A 27 18.53 -10.47 -5.57
CA VAL A 27 17.85 -10.84 -4.33
C VAL A 27 17.39 -12.29 -4.41
N ASN A 28 17.62 -13.04 -3.35
CA ASN A 28 16.99 -14.34 -3.11
C ASN A 28 16.04 -14.20 -1.91
N ASP A 29 14.74 -14.19 -2.18
CA ASP A 29 13.67 -14.03 -1.20
C ASP A 29 12.96 -15.37 -0.87
N SER A 30 13.49 -16.50 -1.34
CA SER A 30 12.88 -17.82 -1.12
C SER A 30 13.23 -18.48 0.23
N LEU A 31 14.16 -17.90 0.97
CA LEU A 31 14.65 -18.41 2.24
C LEU A 31 13.96 -17.72 3.43
N GLN A 32 14.13 -18.27 4.64
CA GLN A 32 13.64 -17.62 5.87
C GLN A 32 14.22 -16.21 6.10
N LYS A 33 15.43 -15.99 5.62
CA LYS A 33 16.09 -14.70 5.59
C LYS A 33 16.30 -14.28 4.14
N GLN A 34 16.10 -13.01 3.84
CA GLN A 34 16.37 -12.49 2.51
C GLN A 34 17.87 -12.38 2.30
N ASN A 35 18.40 -13.11 1.32
CA ASN A 35 19.80 -13.03 0.91
C ASN A 35 19.93 -12.17 -0.34
N VAL A 36 21.00 -11.38 -0.38
CA VAL A 36 21.28 -10.50 -1.52
C VAL A 36 22.71 -10.69 -2.03
N GLN A 37 22.87 -10.47 -3.32
CA GLN A 37 24.17 -10.27 -3.94
C GLN A 37 24.40 -8.77 -4.07
N VAL A 38 25.49 -8.29 -3.52
CA VAL A 38 25.82 -6.86 -3.53
C VAL A 38 27.21 -6.63 -4.08
N ARG A 39 27.36 -5.50 -4.75
CA ARG A 39 28.62 -4.95 -5.21
C ARG A 39 29.10 -3.90 -4.24
N LEU A 40 30.33 -4.04 -3.79
CA LEU A 40 30.98 -3.15 -2.83
C LEU A 40 31.90 -2.16 -3.58
N LEU A 41 32.66 -1.39 -2.80
CA LEU A 41 33.70 -0.52 -3.37
C LEU A 41 34.74 -1.32 -4.17
N SER A 42 35.27 -0.69 -5.24
CA SER A 42 36.29 -1.29 -6.11
C SER A 42 35.84 -2.52 -6.91
N GLY A 43 34.53 -2.69 -7.13
CA GLY A 43 33.99 -3.79 -7.94
C GLY A 43 33.98 -5.14 -7.26
N GLU A 44 34.29 -5.23 -5.97
CA GLU A 44 34.18 -6.44 -5.16
C GLU A 44 32.71 -6.84 -5.03
N SER A 45 32.38 -8.10 -5.35
CA SER A 45 31.05 -8.67 -5.16
C SER A 45 31.00 -9.56 -3.94
N ALA A 46 29.90 -9.52 -3.22
CA ALA A 46 29.59 -10.44 -2.13
C ALA A 46 28.21 -11.04 -2.37
N SER A 47 28.13 -12.38 -2.31
CA SER A 47 26.89 -13.15 -2.40
C SER A 47 26.48 -13.64 -1.01
N GLU A 48 25.23 -14.09 -0.89
CA GLU A 48 24.64 -14.63 0.35
C GLU A 48 24.72 -13.64 1.54
N VAL A 49 24.69 -12.34 1.25
CA VAL A 49 24.66 -11.29 2.27
C VAL A 49 23.23 -11.19 2.81
N GLU A 50 23.07 -11.35 4.11
CA GLU A 50 21.76 -11.18 4.77
C GLU A 50 21.29 -9.74 4.71
N ASN A 51 20.07 -9.51 4.20
CA ASN A 51 19.45 -8.18 4.15
C ASN A 51 18.55 -7.99 5.36
N PHE A 52 18.94 -7.13 6.29
CA PHE A 52 18.13 -6.80 7.46
C PHE A 52 17.06 -5.78 7.12
N GLN A 53 15.81 -6.12 7.45
CA GLN A 53 14.65 -5.26 7.27
C GLN A 53 14.01 -4.92 8.62
N GLN A 54 13.21 -3.87 8.63
CA GLN A 54 12.42 -3.46 9.79
C GLN A 54 11.37 -4.54 10.11
N ALA A 55 11.26 -4.92 11.39
CA ALA A 55 10.22 -5.86 11.81
C ALA A 55 8.81 -5.36 11.44
N GLY A 56 8.00 -6.24 10.88
CA GLY A 56 6.67 -5.90 10.38
C GLY A 56 6.63 -5.27 8.98
N PHE A 57 7.80 -5.03 8.35
CA PHE A 57 7.91 -4.59 6.97
C PHE A 57 8.83 -5.53 6.20
N THR A 58 8.41 -5.93 5.01
CA THR A 58 9.25 -6.68 4.08
C THR A 58 9.09 -6.11 2.68
N SER A 59 10.20 -6.05 1.95
CA SER A 59 10.23 -5.60 0.56
C SER A 59 11.32 -6.34 -0.19
N VAL A 60 11.15 -6.44 -1.51
CA VAL A 60 12.18 -6.97 -2.41
C VAL A 60 12.68 -5.81 -3.26
N PRO A 61 13.84 -5.22 -2.92
CA PRO A 61 14.39 -4.11 -3.68
C PRO A 61 14.82 -4.58 -5.08
N LEU A 62 14.71 -3.68 -6.06
CA LEU A 62 15.11 -3.97 -7.45
C LEU A 62 16.64 -3.87 -7.60
N PRO A 63 17.23 -4.62 -8.54
CA PRO A 63 18.65 -4.46 -8.90
C PRO A 63 19.02 -3.00 -9.16
N GLY A 64 20.21 -2.61 -8.73
CA GLY A 64 20.66 -1.21 -8.75
C GLY A 64 20.26 -0.40 -7.51
N ALA A 65 19.52 -0.98 -6.55
CA ALA A 65 19.32 -0.34 -5.25
C ALA A 65 20.66 -0.07 -4.56
N VAL A 66 20.74 1.06 -3.89
CA VAL A 66 21.94 1.46 -3.13
C VAL A 66 21.59 1.44 -1.65
N GLY A 67 22.45 0.82 -0.86
CA GLY A 67 22.28 0.74 0.58
C GLY A 67 23.60 0.78 1.31
N LEU A 68 23.56 0.32 2.54
CA LEU A 68 24.71 0.21 3.41
C LEU A 68 25.00 -1.27 3.68
N TYR A 69 26.27 -1.58 3.91
CA TYR A 69 26.68 -2.86 4.45
C TYR A 69 27.46 -2.67 5.75
N LEU A 70 27.42 -3.70 6.59
CA LEU A 70 28.20 -3.81 7.82
C LEU A 70 28.95 -5.15 7.80
N ALA A 71 30.26 -5.12 8.07
CA ALA A 71 31.07 -6.31 8.29
C ALA A 71 30.99 -6.71 9.77
N THR A 72 30.17 -7.71 10.09
CA THR A 72 29.94 -8.15 11.46
C THR A 72 31.22 -8.81 12.01
N GLY A 73 31.61 -8.41 13.22
CA GLY A 73 32.88 -8.82 13.82
C GLY A 73 34.12 -8.37 13.05
N GLY A 74 34.02 -7.36 12.17
CA GLY A 74 35.12 -6.85 11.35
C GLY A 74 35.60 -7.84 10.26
N LYS A 75 34.80 -8.86 9.94
CA LYS A 75 35.12 -9.88 8.95
C LYS A 75 34.40 -9.62 7.63
N ARG A 76 35.15 -9.52 6.52
CA ARG A 76 34.58 -9.34 5.17
C ARG A 76 33.80 -10.56 4.67
N THR A 77 33.96 -11.70 5.28
CA THR A 77 33.19 -12.91 5.01
C THR A 77 31.86 -12.98 5.76
N SER A 78 31.59 -12.01 6.62
CA SER A 78 30.33 -11.92 7.38
C SER A 78 29.75 -10.52 7.20
N LEU A 79 29.03 -10.33 6.10
CA LEU A 79 28.41 -9.06 5.76
C LEU A 79 26.91 -9.11 6.02
N ALA A 80 26.37 -7.97 6.44
CA ALA A 80 24.96 -7.70 6.49
C ALA A 80 24.66 -6.45 5.66
N SER A 81 23.55 -6.43 4.95
CA SER A 81 23.07 -5.23 4.24
C SER A 81 21.79 -4.70 4.87
N PHE A 82 21.55 -3.43 4.70
CA PHE A 82 20.34 -2.73 5.19
C PHE A 82 20.13 -1.43 4.45
N LEU A 83 18.89 -0.90 4.53
CA LEU A 83 18.49 0.37 3.90
C LEU A 83 18.73 0.38 2.38
N LEU A 84 18.44 -0.75 1.69
CA LEU A 84 18.49 -0.83 0.24
C LEU A 84 17.38 0.04 -0.37
N GLU A 85 17.75 1.09 -1.10
CA GLU A 85 16.84 2.07 -1.68
C GLU A 85 17.01 2.17 -3.19
N ASN A 86 15.91 2.06 -3.93
CA ASN A 86 15.83 2.37 -5.34
C ASN A 86 15.54 3.86 -5.53
N LYS A 87 16.56 4.71 -5.46
CA LYS A 87 16.44 6.18 -5.45
C LYS A 87 15.60 6.75 -6.59
N GLY A 88 15.66 6.16 -7.77
CA GLY A 88 14.87 6.56 -8.94
C GLY A 88 13.37 6.28 -8.81
N ARG A 89 12.99 5.37 -7.91
CA ARG A 89 11.59 4.93 -7.69
C ARG A 89 10.98 5.51 -6.41
N ARG A 90 11.75 6.25 -5.63
CA ARG A 90 11.27 6.85 -4.39
C ARG A 90 10.11 7.81 -4.66
N LYS A 91 9.01 7.70 -3.91
CA LYS A 91 7.92 8.68 -3.93
C LYS A 91 8.45 10.04 -3.44
N ARG A 92 8.28 11.07 -4.26
CA ARG A 92 8.79 12.42 -4.00
C ARG A 92 7.65 13.41 -3.82
N GLY A 93 7.95 14.62 -3.36
CA GLY A 93 6.97 15.69 -3.19
C GLY A 93 6.19 15.66 -1.87
N LEU A 94 6.61 14.81 -0.91
CA LEU A 94 6.05 14.79 0.44
C LEU A 94 6.43 16.07 1.20
N LYS A 95 5.50 16.59 1.97
CA LYS A 95 5.73 17.69 2.91
C LYS A 95 6.32 17.17 4.22
N PRO A 96 6.96 18.03 5.02
CA PRO A 96 7.42 17.63 6.36
C PRO A 96 6.29 17.02 7.20
N GLY A 97 6.54 15.87 7.80
CA GLY A 97 5.58 15.12 8.60
C GLY A 97 4.70 14.12 7.81
N GLU A 98 4.69 14.15 6.49
CA GLU A 98 3.96 13.17 5.67
C GLU A 98 4.75 11.86 5.53
N THR A 99 4.05 10.75 5.52
CA THR A 99 4.63 9.41 5.41
C THR A 99 3.95 8.63 4.28
N CYS A 100 4.74 7.89 3.51
CA CYS A 100 4.23 7.13 2.37
C CYS A 100 4.84 5.73 2.33
N ILE A 101 3.99 4.73 2.17
CA ILE A 101 4.36 3.35 1.79
C ILE A 101 4.02 3.22 0.31
N TYR A 102 4.98 2.83 -0.51
CA TYR A 102 4.81 2.83 -1.97
C TYR A 102 5.41 1.58 -2.62
N HIS A 103 4.89 1.21 -3.77
CA HIS A 103 5.42 0.15 -4.59
C HIS A 103 6.67 0.62 -5.34
N ILE A 104 7.72 -0.19 -5.33
CA ILE A 104 9.02 0.15 -5.92
C ILE A 104 9.04 -0.07 -7.44
N GLY A 105 8.09 -0.85 -7.99
CA GLY A 105 7.99 -1.17 -9.41
C GLY A 105 7.55 0.02 -10.29
N GLU A 106 6.99 -0.29 -11.46
CA GLU A 106 6.56 0.72 -12.44
C GLU A 106 5.18 1.30 -12.16
N ASP A 107 4.32 0.53 -11.49
CA ASP A 107 2.98 0.96 -11.13
C ASP A 107 3.00 1.98 -9.98
N ASP A 108 2.38 3.15 -10.17
CA ASP A 108 2.28 4.18 -9.14
C ASP A 108 1.11 3.88 -8.19
N HIS A 109 1.33 2.98 -7.24
CA HIS A 109 0.38 2.73 -6.17
C HIS A 109 1.04 2.85 -4.80
N TYR A 110 0.32 3.46 -3.87
CA TYR A 110 0.86 3.84 -2.57
C TYR A 110 -0.24 4.10 -1.55
N PHE A 111 0.15 4.02 -0.29
CA PHE A 111 -0.62 4.52 0.85
C PHE A 111 0.14 5.69 1.47
N ILE A 112 -0.52 6.84 1.63
CA ILE A 112 0.08 8.05 2.16
C ILE A 112 -0.74 8.63 3.31
N LEU A 113 -0.06 9.07 4.35
CA LEU A 113 -0.59 9.89 5.43
C LEU A 113 -0.21 11.34 5.14
N GLU A 114 -1.21 12.13 4.77
CA GLU A 114 -1.04 13.53 4.37
C GLU A 114 -1.32 14.48 5.55
N SER A 115 -0.84 15.70 5.44
CA SER A 115 -1.18 16.77 6.35
C SER A 115 -2.71 17.00 6.38
N GLY A 116 -3.26 17.43 7.52
CA GLY A 116 -4.70 17.65 7.70
C GLY A 116 -5.49 16.39 8.04
N GLY A 117 -4.82 15.31 8.47
CA GLY A 117 -5.48 14.07 8.92
C GLY A 117 -6.04 13.20 7.79
N VAL A 118 -5.51 13.31 6.59
CA VAL A 118 -5.95 12.54 5.42
C VAL A 118 -5.09 11.30 5.25
N ALA A 119 -5.71 10.13 5.16
CA ALA A 119 -5.10 8.87 4.72
C ALA A 119 -5.62 8.52 3.34
N ARG A 120 -4.73 8.38 2.35
CA ARG A 120 -5.09 8.11 0.95
C ARG A 120 -4.42 6.85 0.45
N LEU A 121 -5.23 5.94 -0.12
CA LEU A 121 -4.77 4.78 -0.86
C LEU A 121 -5.00 5.02 -2.36
N VAL A 122 -3.96 4.88 -3.15
CA VAL A 122 -4.01 4.94 -4.62
C VAL A 122 -3.56 3.59 -5.16
N CYS A 123 -4.43 2.92 -5.90
CA CYS A 123 -4.16 1.62 -6.50
C CYS A 123 -5.12 1.34 -7.66
N LYS A 124 -4.80 0.38 -8.52
CA LYS A 124 -5.68 -0.10 -9.60
C LYS A 124 -6.84 -0.95 -9.06
N ARG A 125 -6.57 -1.77 -8.06
CA ARG A 125 -7.55 -2.66 -7.44
C ARG A 125 -7.29 -2.74 -5.94
N PHE A 126 -8.30 -2.47 -5.14
CA PHE A 126 -8.27 -2.63 -3.69
C PHE A 126 -9.15 -3.82 -3.30
N VAL A 127 -8.57 -4.77 -2.57
CA VAL A 127 -9.24 -5.97 -2.08
C VAL A 127 -9.15 -5.98 -0.56
N VAL A 128 -10.28 -6.19 0.10
CA VAL A 128 -10.37 -6.39 1.54
C VAL A 128 -10.88 -7.81 1.78
N GLU A 129 -10.08 -8.63 2.42
CA GLU A 129 -10.42 -9.99 2.84
C GLU A 129 -10.43 -9.99 4.37
N ALA A 130 -11.60 -9.87 4.97
CA ALA A 130 -11.80 -9.88 6.41
C ALA A 130 -12.57 -11.14 6.81
N GLU A 131 -12.01 -11.95 7.70
CA GLU A 131 -12.64 -13.21 8.13
C GLU A 131 -13.92 -12.98 8.94
N GLN A 132 -14.02 -11.88 9.68
CA GLN A 132 -15.16 -11.60 10.53
C GLN A 132 -16.00 -10.45 9.99
N GLU A 133 -15.46 -9.24 9.90
CA GLU A 133 -16.22 -8.06 9.48
C GLU A 133 -15.33 -6.93 8.95
N CYS A 134 -15.93 -6.05 8.16
CA CYS A 134 -15.33 -4.80 7.71
C CYS A 134 -16.26 -3.64 8.08
N ASN A 135 -15.85 -2.79 9.02
CA ASN A 135 -16.64 -1.68 9.54
C ASN A 135 -16.17 -0.33 8.99
N PHE A 136 -17.12 0.46 8.49
CA PHE A 136 -16.91 1.86 8.13
C PHE A 136 -17.69 2.74 9.09
N ASN A 137 -17.05 3.21 10.16
CA ASN A 137 -17.64 4.14 11.12
C ASN A 137 -17.32 5.57 10.70
N SER A 138 -18.17 6.13 9.86
CA SER A 138 -18.02 7.47 9.30
C SER A 138 -19.41 8.13 9.15
N PRO A 139 -19.54 9.45 9.37
CA PRO A 139 -20.79 10.18 9.11
C PRO A 139 -21.26 10.04 7.66
N LYS A 140 -20.35 9.79 6.71
CA LYS A 140 -20.70 9.61 5.30
C LYS A 140 -19.69 8.68 4.62
N VAL A 141 -20.22 7.70 3.86
CA VAL A 141 -19.46 6.88 2.91
C VAL A 141 -19.99 7.19 1.50
N THR A 142 -19.10 7.42 0.54
CA THR A 142 -19.47 7.75 -0.84
C THR A 142 -18.83 6.75 -1.79
N PHE A 143 -19.65 6.17 -2.68
CA PHE A 143 -19.20 5.37 -3.81
C PHE A 143 -19.50 6.18 -5.09
N ALA A 144 -18.45 6.47 -5.87
CA ALA A 144 -18.59 7.28 -7.09
C ALA A 144 -19.12 6.48 -8.30
N LYS A 145 -19.14 5.16 -8.19
CA LYS A 145 -19.57 4.21 -9.22
C LYS A 145 -20.51 3.17 -8.61
N ASP A 146 -20.82 2.13 -9.39
CA ASP A 146 -21.72 1.06 -9.01
C ASP A 146 -21.25 0.30 -7.76
N VAL A 147 -22.21 -0.17 -6.97
CA VAL A 147 -22.01 -1.05 -5.83
C VAL A 147 -22.77 -2.34 -6.07
N THR A 148 -22.07 -3.48 -5.97
CA THR A 148 -22.68 -4.81 -6.01
C THR A 148 -22.62 -5.44 -4.63
N ILE A 149 -23.77 -5.87 -4.12
CA ILE A 149 -23.90 -6.54 -2.83
C ILE A 149 -24.38 -7.97 -3.11
N GLY A 150 -23.52 -8.97 -2.82
CA GLY A 150 -23.85 -10.38 -3.05
C GLY A 150 -24.77 -11.01 -1.99
N GLY A 151 -24.98 -10.32 -0.89
CA GLY A 151 -25.86 -10.72 0.22
C GLY A 151 -26.98 -9.72 0.45
N ASN A 152 -27.49 -9.70 1.67
CA ASN A 152 -28.56 -8.78 2.07
C ASN A 152 -28.00 -7.39 2.41
N ALA A 153 -28.77 -6.34 2.12
CA ALA A 153 -28.53 -4.98 2.58
C ALA A 153 -29.63 -4.57 3.56
N ALA A 154 -29.26 -4.20 4.80
CA ALA A 154 -30.18 -3.64 5.78
C ALA A 154 -29.95 -2.11 5.86
N ILE A 155 -31.01 -1.34 5.62
CA ILE A 155 -30.97 0.12 5.64
C ILE A 155 -31.93 0.61 6.71
N THR A 156 -31.41 1.16 7.80
CA THR A 156 -32.22 1.69 8.91
C THR A 156 -32.76 3.08 8.66
N GLY A 157 -32.21 3.80 7.69
CA GLY A 157 -32.65 5.12 7.28
C GLY A 157 -33.44 5.08 5.97
N THR A 158 -33.39 6.17 5.22
CA THR A 158 -34.07 6.29 3.92
C THR A 158 -33.18 5.80 2.80
N SER A 159 -33.73 4.97 1.91
CA SER A 159 -33.12 4.63 0.62
C SER A 159 -33.75 5.51 -0.47
N ALA A 160 -32.93 6.32 -1.16
CA ALA A 160 -33.37 7.15 -2.26
C ALA A 160 -32.66 6.74 -3.55
N ALA A 161 -33.42 6.49 -4.59
CA ALA A 161 -32.93 6.16 -5.94
C ALA A 161 -33.82 6.85 -6.99
N ALA A 162 -33.34 6.98 -8.21
CA ALA A 162 -34.16 7.41 -9.34
C ALA A 162 -35.31 6.43 -9.60
N ASP A 163 -35.03 5.14 -9.41
CA ASP A 163 -36.00 4.05 -9.38
C ASP A 163 -35.47 2.89 -8.54
N HIS A 164 -36.34 2.14 -7.90
CA HIS A 164 -36.05 0.88 -7.22
C HIS A 164 -36.60 -0.27 -8.04
N MET A 165 -35.70 -1.11 -8.59
CA MET A 165 -36.08 -2.28 -9.36
C MET A 165 -36.12 -3.53 -8.48
N SER A 166 -37.20 -4.31 -8.52
CA SER A 166 -37.35 -5.58 -7.85
C SER A 166 -37.83 -6.65 -8.83
N GLY A 167 -36.99 -7.67 -9.08
CA GLY A 167 -37.34 -8.72 -10.05
C GLY A 167 -37.65 -8.22 -11.45
N GLY A 168 -37.05 -7.11 -11.87
CA GLY A 168 -37.33 -6.47 -13.15
C GLY A 168 -38.54 -5.51 -13.15
N ILE A 169 -39.23 -5.36 -12.03
CA ILE A 169 -40.38 -4.46 -11.90
C ILE A 169 -39.91 -3.13 -11.31
N SER A 170 -40.24 -2.02 -11.99
CA SER A 170 -39.94 -0.66 -11.55
C SER A 170 -40.86 -0.26 -10.39
N GLY A 171 -40.26 0.20 -9.27
CA GLY A 171 -41.03 0.76 -8.15
C GLY A 171 -41.74 2.05 -8.53
N LYS A 172 -41.21 2.81 -9.48
CA LYS A 172 -41.77 4.06 -9.97
C LYS A 172 -42.89 3.90 -11.00
N GLY A 173 -42.79 2.88 -11.84
CA GLY A 173 -43.65 2.71 -13.01
C GLY A 173 -44.58 1.51 -12.99
N HIS A 174 -44.58 0.69 -11.92
CA HIS A 174 -45.45 -0.51 -11.88
C HIS A 174 -46.92 -0.12 -11.67
N THR A 175 -47.80 -0.97 -12.17
CA THR A 175 -49.24 -0.88 -12.03
C THR A 175 -49.80 -2.18 -11.46
N HIS A 176 -50.99 -2.15 -10.93
CA HIS A 176 -51.71 -3.31 -10.45
C HIS A 176 -53.00 -3.49 -11.23
N ILE A 177 -53.60 -4.65 -11.19
CA ILE A 177 -54.97 -4.89 -11.63
C ILE A 177 -55.85 -4.77 -10.37
N ASP A 178 -56.86 -3.94 -10.43
CA ASP A 178 -57.85 -3.77 -9.34
C ASP A 178 -58.89 -4.90 -9.34
N GLY A 179 -59.82 -4.87 -8.39
CA GLY A 179 -60.86 -5.89 -8.23
C GLY A 179 -61.82 -5.99 -9.38
N ASP A 180 -61.91 -4.96 -10.21
CA ASP A 180 -62.80 -4.88 -11.39
C ASP A 180 -62.07 -5.26 -12.71
N GLY A 181 -60.76 -5.58 -12.62
CA GLY A 181 -59.92 -6.00 -13.74
C GLY A 181 -59.31 -4.79 -14.50
N GLU A 182 -59.42 -3.59 -13.96
CA GLU A 182 -58.83 -2.38 -14.57
C GLU A 182 -57.39 -2.19 -14.10
N VAL A 183 -56.55 -1.62 -14.97
CA VAL A 183 -55.14 -1.35 -14.61
C VAL A 183 -55.06 -0.04 -13.78
N THR A 184 -54.51 -0.12 -12.60
CA THR A 184 -54.28 1.08 -11.76
C THR A 184 -53.27 2.04 -12.37
N SER A 185 -53.31 3.31 -11.98
CA SER A 185 -52.24 4.24 -12.33
C SER A 185 -50.90 3.87 -11.65
N SER A 186 -49.80 4.30 -12.25
CA SER A 186 -48.48 4.20 -11.59
C SER A 186 -48.50 4.95 -10.25
N PRO A 187 -47.63 4.52 -9.29
CA PRO A 187 -47.53 5.23 -8.01
C PRO A 187 -47.29 6.72 -8.20
N GLN A 188 -48.18 7.54 -7.63
CA GLN A 188 -48.05 9.02 -7.66
C GLN A 188 -46.94 9.41 -6.69
N GLY A 189 -46.06 10.33 -7.11
CA GLY A 189 -45.11 10.99 -6.20
C GLY A 189 -45.86 11.71 -5.07
N ALA A 190 -45.22 11.86 -3.92
CA ALA A 190 -45.83 12.49 -2.73
C ALA A 190 -46.54 13.81 -3.11
N ILE A 191 -47.84 13.88 -2.76
CA ILE A 191 -48.63 15.12 -2.88
C ILE A 191 -47.92 16.16 -2.04
N ARG A 192 -47.47 17.26 -2.68
CA ARG A 192 -47.03 18.46 -1.94
C ARG A 192 -48.21 18.92 -1.07
N TRP A 193 -48.12 18.75 0.22
CA TRP A 193 -49.03 19.37 1.14
C TRP A 193 -48.93 20.91 0.88
N MET A 194 -50.00 21.48 0.38
CA MET A 194 -50.12 22.93 0.31
C MET A 194 -49.99 23.45 1.74
N GLN A 195 -49.04 24.34 1.98
CA GLN A 195 -48.99 25.11 3.21
C GLN A 195 -50.26 25.95 3.28
N PRO A 196 -50.99 25.97 4.38
CA PRO A 196 -52.10 26.91 4.53
C PRO A 196 -51.58 28.34 4.52
N LEU A 197 -52.28 29.23 3.82
CA LEU A 197 -52.06 30.69 3.72
C LEU A 197 -52.04 31.35 5.10
#